data_5faa068b716b229840cd74b449e24d55
#
_entry.id   5faa068b716b229840cd74b449e24d55
#
_cell.length_a   1.000
_cell.length_b   1.000
_cell.length_c   1.000
_cell.angle_alpha   90.00
_cell.angle_beta   90.00
_cell.angle_gamma   90.00
#
_symmetry.space_group_name_H-M   'P 1'
#
loop_
_entity.id
_entity.type
_entity.pdbx_description
1 polymer ?
#
loop_
_entity_poly.entity_id
_entity_poly.type
_entity_poly.pdbx_seq_one_letter_code
_entity_poly.pdbx_strand_id
1 'polypeptide(L)'
;MPDQLTIVCPHCAFSRTVPKSAIPDGAGRATCPKCKQAFPLNAETMRTEAPPLESDRLPPPQPAADTDNSAAPRPPEPPRAPPAPTPSTLAFSFHGSARDYFGIWVVNTLLKIVTVGFYSAWAKVRKRCFFYGSTTLHGQPFEYLADPMALFKGWLIAAGAFILYSIATNISPILSAVIALVVFLAFPWLLVRSRIFNAANSSYRNIRFGFRPDYRQAYLVFAGLSILSVLTLGLLAPYMLYRQKKFVVENSSYGSTPFTFNATVKDFYLLSLKVVLGFVAIIGLIGIIAAMTGGVQAIAAGASGRWAPGGLALLPMLTLPLVYFILIVYGQTAMANLIWNGTALAGGSFRSTLRTRDMALLFVTNSLAILFSLGLMVPWATVRLARYRFEHLELATTDGLDNVLAAAGTVGVGAAGDEFGDVFDMPIEIAL
;
A
#
# COMPACT_ATOMS: atom_id res chain seq x y z
N MET A 1 -48.50 12.30 33.00
CA MET A 1 -47.25 11.78 32.41
C MET A 1 -47.63 11.22 31.04
N PRO A 2 -46.90 11.52 30.00
CA PRO A 2 -47.34 11.20 28.64
C PRO A 2 -47.32 9.69 28.40
N ASP A 3 -48.41 9.18 27.86
CA ASP A 3 -48.58 7.81 27.39
C ASP A 3 -47.58 7.50 26.26
N GLN A 4 -46.41 6.98 26.63
CA GLN A 4 -45.40 6.50 25.67
C GLN A 4 -45.51 4.98 25.57
N LEU A 5 -45.55 4.46 24.35
CA LEU A 5 -45.57 3.04 24.03
C LEU A 5 -44.27 2.64 23.35
N THR A 6 -43.63 1.58 23.85
CA THR A 6 -42.43 1.01 23.20
C THR A 6 -42.86 -0.14 22.29
N ILE A 7 -42.64 0.01 20.98
CA ILE A 7 -42.90 -1.00 19.96
C ILE A 7 -41.65 -1.79 19.71
N VAL A 8 -41.73 -3.12 19.84
CA VAL A 8 -40.58 -4.05 19.62
C VAL A 8 -40.87 -4.91 18.40
N CYS A 9 -39.95 -4.94 17.45
CA CYS A 9 -40.07 -5.79 16.26
C CYS A 9 -39.78 -7.25 16.63
N PRO A 10 -40.66 -8.21 16.36
CA PRO A 10 -40.44 -9.62 16.68
C PRO A 10 -39.37 -10.30 15.81
N HIS A 11 -39.01 -9.69 14.66
CA HIS A 11 -38.04 -10.29 13.72
C HIS A 11 -36.57 -9.88 13.97
N CYS A 12 -36.34 -8.69 14.54
CA CYS A 12 -34.96 -8.18 14.72
C CYS A 12 -34.74 -7.50 16.09
N ALA A 13 -35.68 -7.62 17.01
CA ALA A 13 -35.67 -7.02 18.35
C ALA A 13 -35.44 -5.48 18.39
N PHE A 14 -35.54 -4.79 17.24
CA PHE A 14 -35.47 -3.34 17.20
C PHE A 14 -36.63 -2.73 17.97
N SER A 15 -36.34 -1.85 18.93
CA SER A 15 -37.36 -1.15 19.75
C SER A 15 -37.35 0.33 19.47
N ARG A 16 -38.56 0.93 19.46
CA ARG A 16 -38.74 2.39 19.32
C ARG A 16 -39.90 2.84 20.21
N THR A 17 -39.64 3.87 21.02
CA THR A 17 -40.66 4.51 21.85
C THR A 17 -41.35 5.61 21.04
N VAL A 18 -42.69 5.55 20.99
CA VAL A 18 -43.54 6.53 20.29
C VAL A 18 -44.67 6.97 21.20
N PRO A 19 -45.11 8.22 21.13
CA PRO A 19 -46.31 8.66 21.89
C PRO A 19 -47.57 7.95 21.34
N LYS A 20 -48.47 7.57 22.22
CA LYS A 20 -49.72 6.86 21.84
C LYS A 20 -50.53 7.62 20.80
N SER A 21 -50.49 8.95 20.83
CA SER A 21 -51.12 9.84 19.86
C SER A 21 -50.57 9.77 18.43
N ALA A 22 -49.40 9.18 18.25
CA ALA A 22 -48.77 9.02 16.93
C ALA A 22 -49.18 7.71 16.21
N ILE A 23 -49.97 6.86 16.88
CA ILE A 23 -50.50 5.61 16.30
C ILE A 23 -51.94 5.89 15.87
N PRO A 24 -52.26 5.79 14.57
CA PRO A 24 -53.63 5.98 14.08
C PRO A 24 -54.59 4.94 14.70
N ASP A 25 -55.79 5.39 15.10
CA ASP A 25 -56.82 4.49 15.62
C ASP A 25 -57.20 3.43 14.57
N GLY A 26 -56.95 2.14 14.90
CA GLY A 26 -57.18 1.02 14.00
C GLY A 26 -55.96 0.52 13.23
N ALA A 27 -54.77 1.04 13.50
CA ALA A 27 -53.52 0.54 12.90
C ALA A 27 -53.20 -0.87 13.39
N GLY A 28 -53.55 -1.91 12.62
CA GLY A 28 -53.29 -3.31 12.96
C GLY A 28 -51.89 -3.84 12.60
N ARG A 29 -51.04 -3.09 11.86
CA ARG A 29 -49.71 -3.52 11.42
C ARG A 29 -48.74 -2.35 11.38
N ALA A 30 -47.46 -2.63 11.69
CA ALA A 30 -46.32 -1.70 11.52
C ALA A 30 -45.21 -2.32 10.70
N THR A 31 -44.46 -1.48 9.99
CA THR A 31 -43.26 -1.92 9.25
C THR A 31 -42.00 -1.48 10.00
N CYS A 32 -41.12 -2.43 10.28
CA CYS A 32 -39.87 -2.16 10.98
C CYS A 32 -38.91 -1.35 10.09
N PRO A 33 -38.37 -0.20 10.54
CA PRO A 33 -37.43 0.59 9.75
C PRO A 33 -36.09 -0.10 9.55
N LYS A 34 -35.72 -1.06 10.44
CA LYS A 34 -34.44 -1.76 10.39
C LYS A 34 -34.46 -2.98 9.46
N CYS A 35 -35.43 -3.87 9.60
CA CYS A 35 -35.50 -5.10 8.78
C CYS A 35 -36.53 -5.03 7.65
N LYS A 36 -37.34 -3.95 7.55
CA LYS A 36 -38.38 -3.69 6.54
C LYS A 36 -39.51 -4.74 6.51
N GLN A 37 -39.62 -5.60 7.52
CA GLN A 37 -40.70 -6.56 7.65
C GLN A 37 -41.91 -5.95 8.37
N ALA A 38 -43.10 -6.30 7.87
CA ALA A 38 -44.36 -5.88 8.50
C ALA A 38 -44.76 -6.88 9.59
N PHE A 39 -45.21 -6.38 10.75
CA PHE A 39 -45.63 -7.20 11.89
C PHE A 39 -46.90 -6.62 12.51
N PRO A 40 -47.75 -7.45 13.17
CA PRO A 40 -48.96 -6.98 13.81
C PRO A 40 -48.68 -6.19 15.09
N LEU A 41 -49.43 -5.13 15.32
CA LEU A 41 -49.41 -4.36 16.57
C LEU A 41 -50.40 -5.01 17.54
N ASN A 42 -49.90 -5.85 18.45
CA ASN A 42 -50.65 -6.53 19.51
C ASN A 42 -50.01 -6.31 20.88
N ALA A 43 -50.62 -6.80 21.95
CA ALA A 43 -50.14 -6.60 23.30
C ALA A 43 -48.71 -7.14 23.56
N GLU A 44 -48.25 -8.09 22.75
CA GLU A 44 -46.89 -8.65 22.84
C GLU A 44 -45.83 -7.75 22.21
N THR A 45 -46.20 -6.99 21.17
CA THR A 45 -45.29 -6.08 20.43
C THR A 45 -45.36 -4.64 20.95
N MET A 46 -46.34 -4.30 21.81
CA MET A 46 -46.50 -3.00 22.46
C MET A 46 -46.33 -3.16 23.97
N ARG A 47 -45.29 -2.61 24.56
CA ARG A 47 -45.05 -2.62 26.00
C ARG A 47 -45.10 -1.20 26.57
N THR A 48 -45.78 -1.06 27.71
CA THR A 48 -45.96 0.23 28.39
C THR A 48 -44.80 0.57 29.33
N GLU A 49 -43.92 -0.40 29.61
CA GLU A 49 -42.74 -0.22 30.47
C GLU A 49 -41.50 -0.90 29.90
N ALA A 50 -40.32 -0.33 30.22
CA ALA A 50 -39.05 -0.91 29.91
C ALA A 50 -38.87 -2.27 30.62
N PRO A 51 -38.17 -3.26 30.02
CA PRO A 51 -37.94 -4.55 30.67
C PRO A 51 -37.24 -4.38 32.01
N PRO A 52 -37.68 -5.03 33.09
CA PRO A 52 -36.94 -5.05 34.34
C PRO A 52 -35.56 -5.69 34.10
N LEU A 53 -34.55 -5.04 34.63
CA LEU A 53 -33.21 -5.65 34.81
C LEU A 53 -33.41 -6.93 35.64
N GLU A 54 -33.02 -8.05 35.07
CA GLU A 54 -33.05 -9.37 35.69
C GLU A 54 -32.03 -9.41 36.83
N SER A 55 -32.42 -8.94 38.00
CA SER A 55 -31.80 -9.18 39.29
C SER A 55 -32.92 -9.61 40.22
N ASP A 56 -32.99 -10.91 40.47
CA ASP A 56 -33.40 -11.56 41.72
C ASP A 56 -33.94 -12.97 41.40
N ARG A 57 -33.00 -13.89 41.23
CA ARG A 57 -33.22 -15.28 41.63
C ARG A 57 -32.13 -15.66 42.61
N LEU A 58 -32.41 -15.44 43.87
CA LEU A 58 -31.71 -16.07 44.97
C LEU A 58 -31.95 -17.59 44.92
N PRO A 59 -30.93 -18.42 44.97
CA PRO A 59 -31.06 -19.85 45.20
C PRO A 59 -31.50 -20.12 46.62
N PRO A 60 -32.22 -21.25 46.90
CA PRO A 60 -32.77 -21.59 48.22
C PRO A 60 -31.62 -21.84 49.23
N PRO A 61 -31.85 -21.61 50.54
CA PRO A 61 -30.83 -21.68 51.57
C PRO A 61 -30.36 -23.13 51.76
N GLN A 62 -29.05 -23.34 51.67
CA GLN A 62 -28.38 -24.57 52.15
C GLN A 62 -28.16 -24.54 53.67
N PRO A 63 -28.24 -25.69 54.36
CA PRO A 63 -28.11 -25.77 55.81
C PRO A 63 -26.67 -25.43 56.25
N ALA A 64 -26.60 -24.77 57.37
CA ALA A 64 -25.39 -24.35 58.04
C ALA A 64 -24.43 -25.52 58.34
N ALA A 65 -23.19 -25.39 57.91
CA ALA A 65 -22.08 -26.11 58.51
C ALA A 65 -21.19 -25.09 59.25
N ASP A 66 -21.10 -25.26 60.53
CA ASP A 66 -20.20 -24.53 61.40
C ASP A 66 -18.75 -24.67 60.98
N THR A 67 -18.09 -23.56 60.64
CA THR A 67 -16.64 -23.45 60.82
C THR A 67 -16.29 -22.00 61.16
N ASP A 68 -15.90 -21.83 62.35
CA ASP A 68 -15.20 -20.73 62.97
C ASP A 68 -13.98 -20.33 62.11
N ASN A 69 -14.02 -19.15 61.51
CA ASN A 69 -12.82 -18.51 61.05
C ASN A 69 -13.01 -16.97 60.99
N SER A 70 -12.56 -16.35 62.09
CA SER A 70 -12.43 -14.92 62.28
C SER A 70 -11.41 -14.35 61.29
N ALA A 71 -11.87 -13.99 60.09
CA ALA A 71 -11.10 -13.17 59.16
C ALA A 71 -11.89 -11.90 58.87
N ALA A 72 -11.30 -10.75 59.14
CA ALA A 72 -11.85 -9.42 58.85
C ALA A 72 -12.31 -9.29 57.41
N PRO A 73 -13.41 -8.56 57.14
CA PRO A 73 -13.90 -8.37 55.78
C PRO A 73 -12.84 -7.68 54.91
N ARG A 74 -12.43 -8.33 53.80
CA ARG A 74 -11.56 -7.71 52.82
C ARG A 74 -12.29 -6.49 52.22
N PRO A 75 -11.58 -5.35 52.04
CA PRO A 75 -12.15 -4.21 51.33
C PRO A 75 -12.62 -4.65 49.95
N PRO A 76 -13.71 -4.08 49.42
CA PRO A 76 -14.18 -4.40 48.08
C PRO A 76 -13.05 -4.15 47.08
N GLU A 77 -12.71 -5.19 46.30
CA GLU A 77 -11.72 -5.13 45.26
C GLU A 77 -12.16 -4.00 44.26
N PRO A 78 -11.28 -3.04 43.96
CA PRO A 78 -11.65 -1.96 43.04
C PRO A 78 -12.13 -2.58 41.68
N PRO A 79 -13.11 -1.97 41.01
CA PRO A 79 -13.63 -2.49 39.74
C PRO A 79 -12.47 -2.80 38.83
N ARG A 80 -12.36 -4.06 38.40
CA ARG A 80 -11.33 -4.51 37.48
C ARG A 80 -11.41 -3.64 36.27
N ALA A 81 -10.35 -2.88 35.99
CA ALA A 81 -10.27 -2.08 34.74
C ALA A 81 -10.58 -2.99 33.56
N PRO A 82 -11.37 -2.49 32.57
CA PRO A 82 -11.68 -3.27 31.36
C PRO A 82 -10.36 -3.80 30.80
N PRO A 83 -10.30 -5.07 30.34
CA PRO A 83 -9.09 -5.63 29.75
C PRO A 83 -8.64 -4.69 28.63
N ALA A 84 -7.34 -4.33 28.65
CA ALA A 84 -6.77 -3.50 27.60
C ALA A 84 -7.08 -4.15 26.25
N PRO A 85 -7.51 -3.37 25.23
CA PRO A 85 -7.89 -3.90 23.94
C PRO A 85 -6.72 -4.71 23.37
N THR A 86 -6.97 -5.99 23.09
CA THR A 86 -5.97 -6.88 22.51
C THR A 86 -5.70 -6.43 21.07
N PRO A 87 -4.44 -6.21 20.68
CA PRO A 87 -4.11 -5.81 19.33
C PRO A 87 -4.59 -6.89 18.34
N SER A 88 -5.47 -6.50 17.42
CA SER A 88 -5.92 -7.35 16.31
C SER A 88 -5.01 -7.14 15.12
N THR A 89 -4.62 -8.22 14.45
CA THR A 89 -3.87 -8.16 13.20
C THR A 89 -4.80 -8.36 12.02
N LEU A 90 -4.85 -7.38 11.12
CA LEU A 90 -5.59 -7.44 9.87
C LEU A 90 -4.61 -7.83 8.76
N ALA A 91 -4.73 -9.05 8.24
CA ALA A 91 -3.90 -9.54 7.16
C ALA A 91 -4.43 -9.06 5.81
N PHE A 92 -3.52 -8.66 4.92
CA PHE A 92 -3.82 -8.46 3.52
C PHE A 92 -3.87 -9.83 2.81
N SER A 93 -4.77 -9.97 1.84
CA SER A 93 -4.83 -11.15 0.99
C SER A 93 -5.03 -10.74 -0.47
N PHE A 94 -4.56 -11.60 -1.39
CA PHE A 94 -4.67 -11.36 -2.82
C PHE A 94 -5.34 -12.53 -3.53
N HIS A 95 -6.51 -12.29 -4.10
CA HIS A 95 -7.37 -13.30 -4.72
C HIS A 95 -7.30 -13.32 -6.24
N GLY A 96 -6.54 -12.39 -6.86
CA GLY A 96 -6.42 -12.30 -8.31
C GLY A 96 -5.81 -13.56 -8.93
N SER A 97 -6.40 -14.06 -10.01
CA SER A 97 -5.88 -15.19 -10.76
C SER A 97 -5.01 -14.74 -11.93
N ALA A 98 -3.95 -15.51 -12.22
CA ALA A 98 -3.09 -15.25 -13.38
C ALA A 98 -3.87 -15.42 -14.70
N ARG A 99 -4.88 -16.30 -14.74
CA ARG A 99 -5.71 -16.53 -15.92
C ARG A 99 -6.56 -15.31 -16.26
N ASP A 100 -7.23 -14.72 -15.26
CA ASP A 100 -8.09 -13.55 -15.47
C ASP A 100 -7.26 -12.35 -15.89
N TYR A 101 -6.11 -12.15 -15.23
CA TYR A 101 -5.19 -11.08 -15.59
C TYR A 101 -4.55 -11.27 -16.97
N PHE A 102 -4.31 -12.54 -17.40
CA PHE A 102 -3.79 -12.82 -18.74
C PHE A 102 -4.74 -12.30 -19.83
N GLY A 103 -6.05 -12.54 -19.71
CA GLY A 103 -7.04 -12.01 -20.63
C GLY A 103 -7.00 -10.47 -20.72
N ILE A 104 -6.95 -9.78 -19.58
CA ILE A 104 -6.83 -8.33 -19.53
C ILE A 104 -5.52 -7.86 -20.16
N TRP A 105 -4.41 -8.53 -19.87
CA TRP A 105 -3.09 -8.17 -20.35
C TRP A 105 -2.95 -8.32 -21.88
N VAL A 106 -3.43 -9.44 -22.45
CA VAL A 106 -3.39 -9.69 -23.90
C VAL A 106 -4.16 -8.61 -24.65
N VAL A 107 -5.42 -8.36 -24.25
CA VAL A 107 -6.25 -7.34 -24.88
C VAL A 107 -5.59 -5.96 -24.77
N ASN A 108 -5.10 -5.61 -23.58
CA ASN A 108 -4.43 -4.34 -23.36
C ASN A 108 -3.14 -4.20 -24.19
N THR A 109 -2.36 -5.28 -24.33
CA THR A 109 -1.12 -5.27 -25.11
C THR A 109 -1.40 -5.12 -26.60
N LEU A 110 -2.34 -5.89 -27.14
CA LEU A 110 -2.76 -5.80 -28.54
C LEU A 110 -3.30 -4.41 -28.87
N LEU A 111 -4.19 -3.87 -28.04
CA LEU A 111 -4.74 -2.54 -28.25
C LEU A 111 -3.67 -1.44 -28.15
N LYS A 112 -2.69 -1.56 -27.26
CA LYS A 112 -1.56 -0.62 -27.21
C LYS A 112 -0.72 -0.65 -28.49
N ILE A 113 -0.46 -1.84 -29.04
CA ILE A 113 0.30 -1.99 -30.29
C ILE A 113 -0.48 -1.39 -31.46
N VAL A 114 -1.76 -1.78 -31.64
CA VAL A 114 -2.61 -1.30 -32.72
C VAL A 114 -2.82 0.21 -32.67
N THR A 115 -2.97 0.78 -31.48
CA THR A 115 -3.18 2.23 -31.30
C THR A 115 -1.90 3.03 -31.13
N VAL A 116 -0.71 2.41 -31.33
CA VAL A 116 0.60 3.06 -31.16
C VAL A 116 0.71 3.76 -29.78
N GLY A 117 0.20 3.10 -28.74
CA GLY A 117 0.26 3.59 -27.36
C GLY A 117 -0.90 4.48 -26.90
N PHE A 118 -1.79 4.95 -27.79
CA PHE A 118 -2.94 5.78 -27.36
C PHE A 118 -3.85 5.08 -26.35
N TYR A 119 -3.96 3.76 -26.41
CA TYR A 119 -4.76 2.96 -25.46
C TYR A 119 -4.09 2.78 -24.09
N SER A 120 -2.88 3.30 -23.85
CA SER A 120 -2.11 3.08 -22.62
C SER A 120 -2.86 3.53 -21.36
N ALA A 121 -3.60 4.63 -21.40
CA ALA A 121 -4.38 5.15 -20.29
C ALA A 121 -5.49 4.17 -19.84
N TRP A 122 -6.25 3.61 -20.80
CA TRP A 122 -7.29 2.59 -20.50
C TRP A 122 -6.67 1.30 -19.98
N ALA A 123 -5.56 0.88 -20.57
CA ALA A 123 -4.83 -0.31 -20.12
C ALA A 123 -4.33 -0.17 -18.69
N LYS A 124 -3.85 1.02 -18.30
CA LYS A 124 -3.37 1.36 -16.95
C LYS A 124 -4.53 1.31 -15.94
N VAL A 125 -5.67 1.93 -16.24
CA VAL A 125 -6.85 1.87 -15.37
C VAL A 125 -7.34 0.43 -15.21
N ARG A 126 -7.48 -0.35 -16.30
CA ARG A 126 -7.89 -1.75 -16.23
C ARG A 126 -6.95 -2.60 -15.35
N LYS A 127 -5.63 -2.40 -15.52
CA LYS A 127 -4.63 -3.07 -14.68
C LYS A 127 -4.84 -2.73 -13.20
N ARG A 128 -4.94 -1.43 -12.86
CA ARG A 128 -5.12 -0.97 -11.48
C ARG A 128 -6.44 -1.48 -10.89
N CYS A 129 -7.55 -1.38 -11.61
CA CYS A 129 -8.84 -1.93 -11.16
C CYS A 129 -8.74 -3.42 -10.83
N PHE A 130 -8.04 -4.22 -11.64
CA PHE A 130 -7.85 -5.63 -11.38
C PHE A 130 -7.06 -5.88 -10.09
N PHE A 131 -5.90 -5.21 -9.91
CA PHE A 131 -5.06 -5.43 -8.73
C PHE A 131 -5.71 -4.91 -7.45
N TYR A 132 -6.33 -3.73 -7.48
CA TYR A 132 -7.04 -3.18 -6.33
C TYR A 132 -8.23 -4.07 -5.94
N GLY A 133 -9.11 -4.41 -6.88
CA GLY A 133 -10.26 -5.27 -6.61
C GLY A 133 -9.89 -6.70 -6.19
N SER A 134 -8.69 -7.17 -6.56
CA SER A 134 -8.18 -8.48 -6.15
C SER A 134 -7.46 -8.45 -4.80
N THR A 135 -7.11 -7.27 -4.28
CA THR A 135 -6.47 -7.11 -2.98
C THR A 135 -7.53 -6.84 -1.93
N THR A 136 -7.52 -7.60 -0.85
CA THR A 136 -8.47 -7.41 0.26
C THR A 136 -7.73 -7.21 1.58
N LEU A 137 -8.32 -6.40 2.44
CA LEU A 137 -7.95 -6.25 3.84
C LEU A 137 -9.20 -6.59 4.68
N HIS A 138 -9.07 -7.52 5.61
CA HIS A 138 -10.20 -8.00 6.40
C HIS A 138 -11.44 -8.39 5.53
N GLY A 139 -11.19 -9.06 4.39
CA GLY A 139 -12.23 -9.53 3.47
C GLY A 139 -12.89 -8.45 2.60
N GLN A 140 -12.54 -7.18 2.74
CA GLN A 140 -13.06 -6.08 1.91
C GLN A 140 -12.05 -5.68 0.84
N PRO A 141 -12.47 -5.55 -0.43
CA PRO A 141 -11.59 -5.18 -1.52
C PRO A 141 -11.25 -3.68 -1.50
N PHE A 142 -10.12 -3.35 -2.12
CA PHE A 142 -9.80 -1.99 -2.52
C PHE A 142 -10.44 -1.68 -3.87
N GLU A 143 -10.66 -0.40 -4.15
CA GLU A 143 -11.23 0.06 -5.41
C GLU A 143 -10.36 1.15 -6.04
N TYR A 144 -10.28 1.15 -7.35
CA TYR A 144 -9.64 2.19 -8.14
C TYR A 144 -10.66 2.82 -9.10
N LEU A 145 -10.90 4.13 -8.94
CA LEU A 145 -12.04 4.86 -9.50
C LEU A 145 -11.62 5.90 -10.56
N ALA A 146 -10.39 5.84 -11.07
CA ALA A 146 -9.88 6.84 -12.00
C ALA A 146 -10.56 6.75 -13.37
N ASP A 147 -10.86 7.93 -13.94
CA ASP A 147 -11.31 8.05 -15.31
C ASP A 147 -10.13 7.89 -16.30
N PRO A 148 -10.18 6.93 -17.22
CA PRO A 148 -9.13 6.74 -18.24
C PRO A 148 -8.87 7.99 -19.08
N MET A 149 -9.90 8.83 -19.33
CA MET A 149 -9.75 10.04 -20.11
C MET A 149 -8.89 11.09 -19.40
N ALA A 150 -8.96 11.16 -18.08
CA ALA A 150 -8.09 12.03 -17.30
C ALA A 150 -6.60 11.62 -17.42
N LEU A 151 -6.31 10.31 -17.33
CA LEU A 151 -4.97 9.79 -17.56
C LEU A 151 -4.49 10.01 -19.01
N PHE A 152 -5.38 9.84 -19.98
CA PHE A 152 -5.04 10.07 -21.38
C PHE A 152 -4.60 11.51 -21.67
N LYS A 153 -5.26 12.51 -21.05
CA LYS A 153 -4.83 13.91 -21.12
C LYS A 153 -3.42 14.10 -20.56
N GLY A 154 -3.11 13.46 -19.43
CA GLY A 154 -1.78 13.47 -18.86
C GLY A 154 -0.73 12.83 -19.76
N TRP A 155 -1.07 11.68 -20.37
CA TRP A 155 -0.22 10.97 -21.32
C TRP A 155 0.09 11.83 -22.57
N LEU A 156 -0.90 12.56 -23.11
CA LEU A 156 -0.69 13.45 -24.25
C LEU A 156 0.32 14.57 -23.93
N ILE A 157 0.26 15.14 -22.72
CA ILE A 157 1.21 16.17 -22.29
C ILE A 157 2.63 15.58 -22.19
N ALA A 158 2.76 14.40 -21.59
CA ALA A 158 4.05 13.71 -21.48
C ALA A 158 4.62 13.31 -22.85
N ALA A 159 3.79 12.76 -23.74
CA ALA A 159 4.18 12.43 -25.11
C ALA A 159 4.62 13.67 -25.91
N GLY A 160 3.88 14.77 -25.80
CA GLY A 160 4.25 16.04 -26.42
C GLY A 160 5.60 16.57 -25.92
N ALA A 161 5.82 16.52 -24.61
CA ALA A 161 7.09 16.94 -24.01
C ALA A 161 8.26 16.03 -24.49
N PHE A 162 8.03 14.72 -24.58
CA PHE A 162 9.03 13.78 -25.07
C PHE A 162 9.37 14.00 -26.56
N ILE A 163 8.36 14.23 -27.40
CA ILE A 163 8.56 14.55 -28.83
C ILE A 163 9.34 15.86 -28.98
N LEU A 164 8.97 16.89 -28.20
CA LEU A 164 9.67 18.18 -28.20
C LEU A 164 11.14 18.01 -27.79
N TYR A 165 11.41 17.24 -26.75
CA TYR A 165 12.76 16.91 -26.32
C TYR A 165 13.53 16.16 -27.41
N SER A 166 12.92 15.16 -28.06
CA SER A 166 13.54 14.37 -29.11
C SER A 166 13.88 15.21 -30.35
N ILE A 167 13.02 16.15 -30.71
CA ILE A 167 13.31 17.11 -31.79
C ILE A 167 14.48 18.04 -31.39
N ALA A 168 14.44 18.54 -30.17
CA ALA A 168 15.46 19.47 -29.66
C ALA A 168 16.86 18.85 -29.64
N THR A 169 16.99 17.56 -29.33
CA THR A 169 18.30 16.87 -29.33
C THR A 169 18.94 16.81 -30.72
N ASN A 170 18.14 16.83 -31.79
CA ASN A 170 18.63 16.84 -33.18
C ASN A 170 18.95 18.26 -33.70
N ILE A 171 18.41 19.30 -33.04
CA ILE A 171 18.62 20.71 -33.46
C ILE A 171 19.83 21.29 -32.72
N SER A 172 19.86 21.19 -31.39
CA SER A 172 20.91 21.79 -30.58
C SER A 172 21.02 21.12 -29.21
N PRO A 173 22.24 20.78 -28.77
CA PRO A 173 22.47 20.29 -27.39
C PRO A 173 22.04 21.31 -26.31
N ILE A 174 22.14 22.60 -26.60
CA ILE A 174 21.71 23.66 -25.68
C ILE A 174 20.20 23.63 -25.49
N LEU A 175 19.45 23.51 -26.61
CA LEU A 175 17.98 23.45 -26.56
C LEU A 175 17.49 22.22 -25.80
N SER A 176 18.11 21.06 -26.02
CA SER A 176 17.77 19.85 -25.28
C SER A 176 18.10 19.97 -23.79
N ALA A 177 19.22 20.61 -23.43
CA ALA A 177 19.57 20.87 -22.02
C ALA A 177 18.56 21.81 -21.35
N VAL A 178 18.10 22.86 -22.05
CA VAL A 178 17.05 23.75 -21.52
C VAL A 178 15.74 23.02 -21.28
N ILE A 179 15.29 22.17 -22.22
CA ILE A 179 14.07 21.38 -22.03
C ILE A 179 14.24 20.38 -20.89
N ALA A 180 15.38 19.69 -20.79
CA ALA A 180 15.66 18.79 -19.68
C ALA A 180 15.62 19.54 -18.32
N LEU A 181 16.15 20.75 -18.25
CA LEU A 181 16.09 21.60 -17.05
C LEU A 181 14.64 21.96 -16.70
N VAL A 182 13.82 22.34 -17.68
CA VAL A 182 12.40 22.65 -17.45
C VAL A 182 11.66 21.41 -16.92
N VAL A 183 11.88 20.23 -17.52
CA VAL A 183 11.28 18.96 -17.05
C VAL A 183 11.76 18.65 -15.62
N PHE A 184 13.04 18.80 -15.33
CA PHE A 184 13.58 18.61 -13.98
C PHE A 184 12.93 19.54 -12.95
N LEU A 185 12.76 20.81 -13.29
CA LEU A 185 12.09 21.77 -12.42
C LEU A 185 10.57 21.51 -12.27
N ALA A 186 9.92 21.01 -13.31
CA ALA A 186 8.51 20.63 -13.26
C ALA A 186 8.27 19.32 -12.47
N PHE A 187 9.28 18.46 -12.33
CA PHE A 187 9.16 17.13 -11.76
C PHE A 187 8.55 17.10 -10.34
N PRO A 188 9.00 17.90 -9.33
CA PRO A 188 8.40 17.85 -7.99
C PRO A 188 6.92 18.25 -7.99
N TRP A 189 6.52 19.20 -8.85
CA TRP A 189 5.13 19.60 -9.02
C TRP A 189 4.29 18.47 -9.64
N LEU A 190 4.80 17.84 -10.70
CA LEU A 190 4.14 16.69 -11.35
C LEU A 190 3.96 15.52 -10.37
N LEU A 191 4.97 15.23 -9.56
CA LEU A 191 4.93 14.18 -8.54
C LEU A 191 3.80 14.43 -7.53
N VAL A 192 3.71 15.63 -6.98
CA VAL A 192 2.64 15.98 -6.02
C VAL A 192 1.27 15.84 -6.69
N ARG A 193 1.10 16.29 -7.93
CA ARG A 193 -0.15 16.16 -8.69
C ARG A 193 -0.54 14.70 -8.93
N SER A 194 0.44 13.87 -9.30
CA SER A 194 0.25 12.41 -9.46
C SER A 194 -0.23 11.77 -8.15
N ARG A 195 0.40 12.11 -7.01
CA ARG A 195 0.00 11.59 -5.69
C ARG A 195 -1.41 11.99 -5.29
N ILE A 196 -1.79 13.27 -5.49
CA ILE A 196 -3.16 13.73 -5.22
C ILE A 196 -4.16 12.96 -6.09
N PHE A 197 -3.87 12.83 -7.39
CA PHE A 197 -4.75 12.13 -8.33
C PHE A 197 -4.94 10.65 -7.94
N ASN A 198 -3.85 9.93 -7.68
CA ASN A 198 -3.91 8.51 -7.33
C ASN A 198 -4.61 8.29 -5.99
N ALA A 199 -4.31 9.08 -4.96
CA ALA A 199 -4.98 9.00 -3.68
C ALA A 199 -6.49 9.26 -3.80
N ALA A 200 -6.89 10.32 -4.49
CA ALA A 200 -8.32 10.67 -4.68
C ALA A 200 -9.11 9.60 -5.44
N ASN A 201 -8.44 8.81 -6.30
CA ASN A 201 -9.05 7.75 -7.08
C ASN A 201 -8.90 6.35 -6.46
N SER A 202 -8.29 6.23 -5.30
CA SER A 202 -8.19 4.98 -4.54
C SER A 202 -9.15 5.01 -3.37
N SER A 203 -9.87 3.92 -3.13
CA SER A 203 -10.80 3.79 -2.00
C SER A 203 -10.71 2.42 -1.34
N TYR A 204 -11.07 2.38 -0.07
CA TYR A 204 -11.27 1.18 0.72
C TYR A 204 -12.50 1.38 1.61
N ARG A 205 -13.44 0.44 1.63
CA ARG A 205 -14.71 0.56 2.38
C ARG A 205 -15.45 1.87 2.10
N ASN A 206 -15.51 2.33 0.84
CA ASN A 206 -16.08 3.60 0.39
C ASN A 206 -15.40 4.87 0.96
N ILE A 207 -14.28 4.75 1.66
CA ILE A 207 -13.49 5.88 2.15
C ILE A 207 -12.32 6.08 1.19
N ARG A 208 -12.18 7.27 0.64
CA ARG A 208 -11.10 7.61 -0.30
C ARG A 208 -9.81 7.93 0.46
N PHE A 209 -8.70 7.62 -0.18
CA PHE A 209 -7.40 8.11 0.25
C PHE A 209 -7.24 9.58 -0.12
N GLY A 210 -6.37 10.26 0.60
CA GLY A 210 -6.05 11.68 0.37
C GLY A 210 -4.53 11.90 0.33
N PHE A 211 -4.14 13.01 -0.29
CA PHE A 211 -2.76 13.48 -0.27
C PHE A 211 -2.74 15.00 -0.08
N ARG A 212 -2.09 15.48 0.98
CA ARG A 212 -1.96 16.91 1.28
C ARG A 212 -0.82 17.51 0.45
N PRO A 213 -1.09 18.47 -0.45
CA PRO A 213 -0.06 19.08 -1.26
C PRO A 213 0.86 20.00 -0.41
N ASP A 214 2.15 19.70 -0.43
CA ASP A 214 3.20 20.60 0.06
C ASP A 214 4.28 20.75 -1.02
N TYR A 215 4.06 21.70 -1.92
CA TYR A 215 4.96 21.94 -3.04
C TYR A 215 6.34 22.40 -2.58
N ARG A 216 6.42 23.25 -1.53
CA ARG A 216 7.69 23.76 -1.00
C ARG A 216 8.57 22.61 -0.51
N GLN A 217 8.00 21.72 0.29
CA GLN A 217 8.70 20.55 0.79
C GLN A 217 9.05 19.58 -0.35
N ALA A 218 8.17 19.41 -1.34
CA ALA A 218 8.45 18.57 -2.51
C ALA A 218 9.69 19.07 -3.29
N TYR A 219 9.78 20.36 -3.58
CA TYR A 219 10.96 20.94 -4.26
C TYR A 219 12.23 20.75 -3.44
N LEU A 220 12.21 20.99 -2.14
CA LEU A 220 13.36 20.78 -1.27
C LEU A 220 13.81 19.30 -1.25
N VAL A 221 12.85 18.38 -1.18
CA VAL A 221 13.14 16.93 -1.02
C VAL A 221 13.51 16.26 -2.34
N PHE A 222 12.81 16.57 -3.44
CA PHE A 222 13.00 15.88 -4.72
C PHE A 222 13.99 16.61 -5.65
N ALA A 223 14.10 17.93 -5.61
CA ALA A 223 15.10 18.67 -6.39
C ALA A 223 16.32 19.01 -5.54
N GLY A 224 16.14 19.72 -4.43
CA GLY A 224 17.22 20.22 -3.60
C GLY A 224 18.14 19.14 -3.04
N LEU A 225 17.55 18.12 -2.35
CA LEU A 225 18.33 17.01 -1.80
C LEU A 225 18.91 16.12 -2.90
N SER A 226 18.29 16.00 -4.08
CA SER A 226 18.86 15.27 -5.20
C SER A 226 20.14 15.92 -5.72
N ILE A 227 20.13 17.24 -5.92
CA ILE A 227 21.32 18.01 -6.31
C ILE A 227 22.40 17.86 -5.23
N LEU A 228 22.04 18.05 -3.96
CA LEU A 228 22.97 17.95 -2.85
C LEU A 228 23.55 16.53 -2.70
N SER A 229 22.76 15.48 -3.00
CA SER A 229 23.24 14.10 -3.02
C SER A 229 24.30 13.87 -4.10
N VAL A 230 24.12 14.46 -5.29
CA VAL A 230 25.12 14.41 -6.37
C VAL A 230 26.40 15.15 -5.96
N LEU A 231 26.28 16.36 -5.39
CA LEU A 231 27.41 17.17 -4.92
C LEU A 231 28.20 16.48 -3.81
N THR A 232 27.57 15.68 -2.99
CA THR A 232 28.21 14.88 -1.92
C THR A 232 28.63 13.49 -2.36
N LEU A 233 28.71 13.23 -3.68
CA LEU A 233 29.05 11.92 -4.25
C LEU A 233 28.20 10.77 -3.68
N GLY A 234 26.95 11.04 -3.39
CA GLY A 234 25.99 10.04 -2.88
C GLY A 234 25.98 9.84 -1.36
N LEU A 235 26.84 10.51 -0.59
CA LEU A 235 26.85 10.38 0.88
C LEU A 235 25.52 10.79 1.50
N LEU A 236 24.80 11.73 0.91
CA LEU A 236 23.48 12.16 1.34
C LEU A 236 22.32 11.33 0.75
N ALA A 237 22.59 10.37 -0.13
CA ALA A 237 21.54 9.57 -0.76
C ALA A 237 20.64 8.82 0.25
N PRO A 238 21.14 8.22 1.35
CA PRO A 238 20.27 7.58 2.34
C PRO A 238 19.34 8.59 3.05
N TYR A 239 19.84 9.79 3.35
CA TYR A 239 19.04 10.86 3.93
C TYR A 239 17.98 11.38 2.94
N MET A 240 18.35 11.56 1.68
CA MET A 240 17.42 11.93 0.61
C MET A 240 16.28 10.89 0.50
N LEU A 241 16.61 9.61 0.43
CA LEU A 241 15.61 8.52 0.37
C LEU A 241 14.68 8.55 1.60
N TYR A 242 15.24 8.69 2.81
CA TYR A 242 14.43 8.85 4.02
C TYR A 242 13.44 10.01 3.91
N ARG A 243 13.91 11.20 3.50
CA ARG A 243 13.07 12.40 3.38
C ARG A 243 12.00 12.25 2.30
N GLN A 244 12.32 11.59 1.18
CA GLN A 244 11.35 11.30 0.11
C GLN A 244 10.25 10.35 0.59
N LYS A 245 10.60 9.25 1.29
CA LYS A 245 9.62 8.31 1.83
C LYS A 245 8.77 8.95 2.92
N LYS A 246 9.40 9.67 3.84
CA LYS A 246 8.70 10.44 4.87
C LYS A 246 7.71 11.43 4.28
N PHE A 247 8.11 12.21 3.26
CA PHE A 247 7.23 13.15 2.58
C PHE A 247 6.00 12.46 1.99
N VAL A 248 6.19 11.34 1.29
CA VAL A 248 5.06 10.62 0.68
C VAL A 248 4.12 10.06 1.74
N VAL A 249 4.65 9.40 2.77
CA VAL A 249 3.83 8.75 3.81
C VAL A 249 3.07 9.80 4.64
N GLU A 250 3.75 10.80 5.19
CA GLU A 250 3.13 11.78 6.11
C GLU A 250 2.14 12.74 5.43
N ASN A 251 2.25 12.94 4.12
CA ASN A 251 1.27 13.70 3.36
C ASN A 251 0.11 12.83 2.83
N SER A 252 0.19 11.51 2.95
CA SER A 252 -0.92 10.61 2.62
C SER A 252 -1.88 10.47 3.79
N SER A 253 -3.17 10.25 3.50
CA SER A 253 -4.21 10.00 4.51
C SER A 253 -5.20 8.94 4.01
N TYR A 254 -5.84 8.26 4.95
CA TYR A 254 -7.01 7.44 4.70
C TYR A 254 -8.23 8.12 5.33
N GLY A 255 -9.12 8.62 4.49
CA GLY A 255 -10.16 9.54 4.94
C GLY A 255 -9.56 10.78 5.61
N SER A 256 -9.97 11.07 6.84
CA SER A 256 -9.45 12.17 7.66
C SER A 256 -8.18 11.84 8.43
N THR A 257 -7.75 10.56 8.46
CA THR A 257 -6.63 10.10 9.29
C THR A 257 -5.33 10.09 8.50
N PRO A 258 -4.32 10.89 8.89
CA PRO A 258 -3.02 10.89 8.23
C PRO A 258 -2.21 9.65 8.58
N PHE A 259 -1.37 9.21 7.65
CA PHE A 259 -0.32 8.25 7.93
C PHE A 259 0.83 8.91 8.68
N THR A 260 1.52 8.15 9.53
CA THR A 260 2.73 8.58 10.23
C THR A 260 3.92 7.73 9.85
N PHE A 261 5.12 8.30 9.85
CA PHE A 261 6.35 7.61 9.46
C PHE A 261 7.34 7.57 10.62
N ASN A 262 7.48 6.41 11.24
CA ASN A 262 8.27 6.19 12.45
C ASN A 262 9.68 5.66 12.19
N ALA A 263 10.04 5.33 10.91
CA ALA A 263 11.40 4.93 10.58
C ALA A 263 12.38 6.09 10.80
N THR A 264 13.61 5.77 11.17
CA THR A 264 14.63 6.78 11.48
C THR A 264 15.66 6.95 10.36
N VAL A 265 16.33 8.09 10.35
CA VAL A 265 17.45 8.34 9.43
C VAL A 265 18.54 7.27 9.56
N LYS A 266 18.81 6.81 10.79
CA LYS A 266 19.80 5.76 11.06
C LYS A 266 19.50 4.47 10.31
N ASP A 267 18.23 4.08 10.23
CA ASP A 267 17.82 2.84 9.56
C ASP A 267 18.17 2.87 8.07
N PHE A 268 17.96 4.01 7.42
CA PHE A 268 18.31 4.21 6.02
C PHE A 268 19.82 4.20 5.78
N TYR A 269 20.60 4.84 6.67
CA TYR A 269 22.06 4.78 6.58
C TYR A 269 22.60 3.38 6.86
N LEU A 270 22.06 2.66 7.85
CA LEU A 270 22.45 1.28 8.13
C LEU A 270 22.11 0.34 6.98
N LEU A 271 20.95 0.51 6.34
CA LEU A 271 20.60 -0.27 5.16
C LEU A 271 21.56 0.03 4.00
N SER A 272 21.80 1.30 3.70
CA SER A 272 22.73 1.70 2.65
C SER A 272 24.15 1.22 2.92
N LEU A 273 24.62 1.31 4.15
CA LEU A 273 25.93 0.81 4.56
C LEU A 273 26.04 -0.72 4.35
N LYS A 274 25.01 -1.50 4.72
CA LYS A 274 24.99 -2.95 4.48
C LYS A 274 25.08 -3.27 2.99
N VAL A 275 24.34 -2.54 2.14
CA VAL A 275 24.37 -2.72 0.68
C VAL A 275 25.75 -2.38 0.12
N VAL A 276 26.32 -1.24 0.52
CA VAL A 276 27.66 -0.80 0.07
C VAL A 276 28.76 -1.76 0.54
N LEU A 277 28.75 -2.16 1.81
CA LEU A 277 29.72 -3.13 2.34
C LEU A 277 29.59 -4.49 1.64
N GLY A 278 28.36 -4.96 1.39
CA GLY A 278 28.11 -6.15 0.59
C GLY A 278 28.72 -6.03 -0.81
N PHE A 279 28.50 -4.90 -1.47
CA PHE A 279 29.07 -4.63 -2.79
C PHE A 279 30.60 -4.62 -2.77
N VAL A 280 31.22 -3.91 -1.83
CA VAL A 280 32.69 -3.85 -1.68
C VAL A 280 33.27 -5.22 -1.35
N ALA A 281 32.66 -5.96 -0.42
CA ALA A 281 33.14 -7.30 -0.06
C ALA A 281 33.14 -8.27 -1.25
N ILE A 282 32.09 -8.19 -2.05
CA ILE A 282 31.92 -9.08 -3.21
C ILE A 282 32.86 -8.69 -4.35
N ILE A 283 32.99 -7.39 -4.65
CA ILE A 283 33.98 -6.93 -5.64
C ILE A 283 35.40 -7.31 -5.20
N GLY A 284 35.73 -7.14 -3.92
CA GLY A 284 36.99 -7.57 -3.34
C GLY A 284 37.25 -9.07 -3.53
N LEU A 285 36.22 -9.90 -3.22
CA LEU A 285 36.33 -11.36 -3.41
C LEU A 285 36.53 -11.73 -4.90
N ILE A 286 35.75 -11.11 -5.80
CA ILE A 286 35.92 -11.32 -7.25
C ILE A 286 37.32 -10.88 -7.70
N GLY A 287 37.82 -9.76 -7.21
CA GLY A 287 39.18 -9.27 -7.50
C GLY A 287 40.26 -10.23 -7.04
N ILE A 288 40.12 -10.81 -5.83
CA ILE A 288 41.05 -11.83 -5.30
C ILE A 288 41.00 -13.08 -6.18
N ILE A 289 39.82 -13.59 -6.52
CA ILE A 289 39.66 -14.77 -7.40
C ILE A 289 40.27 -14.49 -8.77
N ALA A 290 40.00 -13.32 -9.35
CA ALA A 290 40.59 -12.92 -10.63
C ALA A 290 42.10 -12.82 -10.59
N ALA A 291 42.66 -12.30 -9.51
CA ALA A 291 44.13 -12.24 -9.34
C ALA A 291 44.75 -13.65 -9.21
N MET A 292 44.12 -14.53 -8.42
CA MET A 292 44.60 -15.91 -8.23
C MET A 292 44.50 -16.77 -9.49
N THR A 293 43.54 -16.51 -10.37
CA THR A 293 43.33 -17.27 -11.61
C THR A 293 44.02 -16.69 -12.85
N GLY A 294 44.83 -15.62 -12.69
CA GLY A 294 45.42 -14.90 -13.82
C GLY A 294 44.39 -14.13 -14.67
N GLY A 295 43.16 -14.00 -14.19
CA GLY A 295 42.07 -13.35 -14.91
C GLY A 295 42.31 -11.87 -15.21
N VAL A 296 43.05 -11.17 -14.37
CA VAL A 296 43.46 -9.77 -14.61
C VAL A 296 44.34 -9.65 -15.85
N GLN A 297 45.29 -10.60 -16.02
CA GLN A 297 46.17 -10.66 -17.21
C GLN A 297 45.36 -11.00 -18.47
N ALA A 298 44.37 -11.88 -18.37
CA ALA A 298 43.51 -12.25 -19.48
C ALA A 298 42.58 -11.09 -19.90
N ILE A 299 42.03 -10.30 -18.96
CA ILE A 299 41.28 -9.09 -19.25
C ILE A 299 42.15 -8.04 -19.94
N ALA A 300 43.36 -7.81 -19.42
CA ALA A 300 44.34 -6.89 -20.02
C ALA A 300 44.77 -7.35 -21.44
N ALA A 301 44.99 -8.65 -21.66
CA ALA A 301 45.27 -9.23 -22.96
C ALA A 301 44.08 -9.10 -23.93
N GLY A 302 42.83 -9.25 -23.46
CA GLY A 302 41.64 -9.00 -24.24
C GLY A 302 41.47 -7.55 -24.66
N ALA A 303 41.77 -6.59 -23.77
CA ALA A 303 41.78 -5.16 -24.07
C ALA A 303 42.84 -4.79 -25.10
N SER A 304 43.94 -5.56 -25.21
CA SER A 304 44.97 -5.40 -26.24
C SER A 304 44.73 -6.21 -27.53
N GLY A 305 43.52 -6.76 -27.70
CA GLY A 305 43.12 -7.54 -28.87
C GLY A 305 43.71 -8.98 -28.93
N ARG A 306 44.36 -9.41 -27.85
CA ARG A 306 44.90 -10.77 -27.72
C ARG A 306 43.97 -11.62 -26.83
N TRP A 307 42.96 -12.19 -27.41
CA TRP A 307 42.06 -13.11 -26.69
C TRP A 307 42.77 -14.45 -26.41
N ALA A 308 43.17 -14.64 -25.16
CA ALA A 308 43.54 -15.95 -24.66
C ALA A 308 42.40 -16.46 -23.75
N PRO A 309 41.55 -17.39 -24.22
CA PRO A 309 40.43 -17.87 -23.41
C PRO A 309 40.92 -18.96 -22.42
N GLY A 310 41.43 -18.53 -21.29
CA GLY A 310 41.40 -19.39 -20.11
C GLY A 310 39.97 -19.34 -19.56
N GLY A 311 39.22 -20.44 -19.56
CA GLY A 311 37.80 -20.46 -19.12
C GLY A 311 37.54 -19.86 -17.72
N LEU A 312 38.57 -19.82 -16.86
CA LEU A 312 38.56 -19.18 -15.55
C LEU A 312 38.52 -17.64 -15.60
N ALA A 313 39.01 -17.02 -16.69
CA ALA A 313 38.97 -15.56 -16.86
C ALA A 313 37.55 -15.01 -17.07
N LEU A 314 36.60 -15.86 -17.49
CA LEU A 314 35.19 -15.49 -17.66
C LEU A 314 34.40 -15.55 -16.35
N LEU A 315 34.93 -16.17 -15.28
CA LEU A 315 34.22 -16.27 -13.99
C LEU A 315 33.83 -14.90 -13.41
N PRO A 316 34.70 -13.87 -13.38
CA PRO A 316 34.28 -12.53 -12.90
C PRO A 316 33.16 -11.92 -13.73
N MET A 317 33.14 -12.13 -15.04
CA MET A 317 32.12 -11.61 -15.94
C MET A 317 30.76 -12.24 -15.70
N LEU A 318 30.69 -13.51 -15.32
CA LEU A 318 29.43 -14.21 -14.99
C LEU A 318 28.97 -13.96 -13.55
N THR A 319 29.90 -13.83 -12.61
CA THR A 319 29.58 -13.66 -11.19
C THR A 319 29.13 -12.25 -10.85
N LEU A 320 29.66 -11.21 -11.50
CA LEU A 320 29.34 -9.82 -11.23
C LEU A 320 27.83 -9.50 -11.41
N PRO A 321 27.17 -9.88 -12.51
CA PRO A 321 25.73 -9.66 -12.68
C PRO A 321 24.88 -10.39 -11.63
N LEU A 322 25.26 -11.62 -11.26
CA LEU A 322 24.56 -12.41 -10.24
C LEU A 322 24.61 -11.73 -8.87
N VAL A 323 25.77 -11.24 -8.52
CA VAL A 323 26.00 -10.52 -7.26
C VAL A 323 25.24 -9.22 -7.24
N TYR A 324 25.34 -8.43 -8.30
CA TYR A 324 24.59 -7.19 -8.46
C TYR A 324 23.06 -7.44 -8.31
N PHE A 325 22.58 -8.51 -8.94
CA PHE A 325 21.19 -8.96 -8.81
C PHE A 325 20.82 -9.25 -7.35
N ILE A 326 21.61 -10.03 -6.62
CA ILE A 326 21.35 -10.38 -5.21
C ILE A 326 21.32 -9.11 -4.33
N LEU A 327 22.24 -8.19 -4.54
CA LEU A 327 22.29 -6.93 -3.78
C LEU A 327 21.10 -6.02 -4.08
N ILE A 328 20.66 -5.94 -5.33
CA ILE A 328 19.45 -5.19 -5.70
C ILE A 328 18.23 -5.80 -5.01
N VAL A 329 18.05 -7.11 -5.10
CA VAL A 329 16.91 -7.79 -4.48
C VAL A 329 16.94 -7.62 -2.97
N TYR A 330 18.10 -7.73 -2.33
CA TYR A 330 18.27 -7.46 -0.92
C TYR A 330 17.87 -6.01 -0.57
N GLY A 331 18.43 -5.04 -1.28
CA GLY A 331 18.15 -3.62 -1.05
C GLY A 331 16.69 -3.28 -1.22
N GLN A 332 16.04 -3.77 -2.29
CA GLN A 332 14.60 -3.56 -2.54
C GLN A 332 13.73 -4.21 -1.45
N THR A 333 14.03 -5.45 -1.07
CA THR A 333 13.26 -6.17 -0.04
C THR A 333 13.41 -5.50 1.33
N ALA A 334 14.63 -5.17 1.72
CA ALA A 334 14.91 -4.51 2.99
C ALA A 334 14.31 -3.08 3.04
N MET A 335 14.36 -2.34 1.92
CA MET A 335 13.74 -1.03 1.81
C MET A 335 12.21 -1.12 1.92
N ALA A 336 11.57 -2.08 1.26
CA ALA A 336 10.13 -2.31 1.36
C ALA A 336 9.72 -2.62 2.82
N ASN A 337 10.42 -3.55 3.48
CA ASN A 337 10.19 -3.84 4.90
C ASN A 337 10.40 -2.61 5.79
N LEU A 338 11.46 -1.82 5.55
CA LEU A 338 11.76 -0.62 6.33
C LEU A 338 10.65 0.43 6.21
N ILE A 339 10.14 0.66 4.99
CA ILE A 339 9.07 1.62 4.74
C ILE A 339 7.77 1.16 5.41
N TRP A 340 7.34 -0.08 5.16
CA TRP A 340 6.09 -0.60 5.71
C TRP A 340 6.12 -0.68 7.23
N ASN A 341 7.18 -1.25 7.83
CA ASN A 341 7.32 -1.35 9.27
C ASN A 341 7.47 0.02 9.95
N GLY A 342 7.91 1.03 9.19
CA GLY A 342 7.96 2.42 9.67
C GLY A 342 6.64 3.18 9.48
N THR A 343 5.66 2.64 8.77
CA THR A 343 4.37 3.30 8.48
C THR A 343 3.33 2.91 9.51
N ALA A 344 2.55 3.90 10.00
CA ALA A 344 1.44 3.65 10.91
C ALA A 344 0.20 4.47 10.50
N LEU A 345 -0.99 3.98 10.86
CA LEU A 345 -2.29 4.56 10.56
C LEU A 345 -3.27 4.32 11.72
N ALA A 346 -3.95 5.35 12.19
CA ALA A 346 -5.01 5.24 13.22
C ALA A 346 -4.57 4.49 14.49
N GLY A 347 -3.35 4.74 14.98
CA GLY A 347 -2.80 4.04 16.14
C GLY A 347 -2.32 2.60 15.87
N GLY A 348 -2.58 2.07 14.65
CA GLY A 348 -2.04 0.80 14.18
C GLY A 348 -0.73 0.97 13.42
N SER A 349 0.05 -0.11 13.31
CA SER A 349 1.31 -0.15 12.56
C SER A 349 1.28 -1.24 11.49
N PHE A 350 1.84 -0.94 10.33
CA PHE A 350 2.04 -1.96 9.31
C PHE A 350 3.24 -2.85 9.65
N ARG A 351 3.12 -4.12 9.32
CA ARG A 351 4.18 -5.10 9.46
C ARG A 351 4.40 -5.84 8.15
N SER A 352 5.60 -5.69 7.59
CA SER A 352 6.03 -6.41 6.38
C SER A 352 7.09 -7.44 6.75
N THR A 353 6.91 -8.68 6.27
CA THR A 353 7.78 -9.84 6.58
C THR A 353 8.42 -10.44 5.33
N LEU A 354 8.65 -9.60 4.29
CA LEU A 354 9.27 -10.03 3.03
C LEU A 354 10.67 -10.59 3.28
N ARG A 355 10.98 -11.73 2.68
CA ARG A 355 12.28 -12.39 2.77
C ARG A 355 13.06 -12.25 1.48
N THR A 356 14.33 -11.83 1.57
CA THR A 356 15.20 -11.65 0.41
C THR A 356 15.34 -12.93 -0.42
N ARG A 357 15.46 -14.09 0.23
CA ARG A 357 15.58 -15.38 -0.45
C ARG A 357 14.38 -15.67 -1.35
N ASP A 358 13.18 -15.50 -0.80
CA ASP A 358 11.94 -15.80 -1.52
C ASP A 358 11.72 -14.81 -2.66
N MET A 359 12.02 -13.52 -2.42
CA MET A 359 12.02 -12.49 -3.48
C MET A 359 13.03 -12.81 -4.58
N ALA A 360 14.24 -13.24 -4.25
CA ALA A 360 15.24 -13.63 -5.25
C ALA A 360 14.78 -14.82 -6.09
N LEU A 361 14.24 -15.86 -5.44
CA LEU A 361 13.66 -17.02 -6.14
C LEU A 361 12.48 -16.61 -7.04
N LEU A 362 11.61 -15.71 -6.57
CA LEU A 362 10.52 -15.17 -7.37
C LEU A 362 11.05 -14.44 -8.62
N PHE A 363 12.01 -13.54 -8.45
CA PHE A 363 12.57 -12.80 -9.58
C PHE A 363 13.25 -13.71 -10.58
N VAL A 364 14.10 -14.68 -10.13
CA VAL A 364 14.77 -15.62 -11.02
C VAL A 364 13.77 -16.49 -11.78
N THR A 365 12.85 -17.13 -11.06
CA THR A 365 11.86 -18.03 -11.69
C THR A 365 10.91 -17.27 -12.61
N ASN A 366 10.50 -16.04 -12.25
CA ASN A 366 9.68 -15.19 -13.09
C ASN A 366 10.44 -14.76 -14.35
N SER A 367 11.70 -14.34 -14.22
CA SER A 367 12.52 -13.94 -15.37
C SER A 367 12.74 -15.10 -16.34
N LEU A 368 13.03 -16.30 -15.84
CA LEU A 368 13.16 -17.49 -16.68
C LEU A 368 11.83 -17.83 -17.37
N ALA A 369 10.72 -17.81 -16.64
CA ALA A 369 9.40 -18.07 -17.21
C ALA A 369 9.05 -17.05 -18.32
N ILE A 370 9.32 -15.77 -18.10
CA ILE A 370 9.09 -14.71 -19.09
C ILE A 370 9.98 -14.91 -20.32
N LEU A 371 11.28 -15.22 -20.11
CA LEU A 371 12.23 -15.44 -21.19
C LEU A 371 11.82 -16.64 -22.08
N PHE A 372 11.57 -17.79 -21.46
CA PHE A 372 11.22 -19.01 -22.20
C PHE A 372 9.83 -18.96 -22.84
N SER A 373 8.92 -18.14 -22.30
CA SER A 373 7.60 -17.92 -22.90
C SER A 373 7.55 -16.74 -23.89
N LEU A 374 8.69 -16.14 -24.24
CA LEU A 374 8.75 -14.94 -25.09
C LEU A 374 7.83 -13.80 -24.60
N GLY A 375 7.73 -13.63 -23.28
CA GLY A 375 6.92 -12.60 -22.64
C GLY A 375 5.49 -13.02 -22.28
N LEU A 376 4.98 -14.17 -22.70
CA LEU A 376 3.60 -14.57 -22.43
C LEU A 376 3.33 -14.84 -20.93
N MET A 377 4.37 -15.13 -20.14
CA MET A 377 4.25 -15.36 -18.70
C MET A 377 4.36 -14.06 -17.86
N VAL A 378 4.43 -12.88 -18.47
CA VAL A 378 4.42 -11.59 -17.74
C VAL A 378 3.21 -11.47 -16.80
N PRO A 379 1.97 -11.78 -17.20
CA PRO A 379 0.81 -11.72 -16.31
C PRO A 379 0.92 -12.64 -15.10
N TRP A 380 1.36 -13.88 -15.32
CA TRP A 380 1.57 -14.84 -14.25
C TRP A 380 2.64 -14.37 -13.25
N ALA A 381 3.75 -13.88 -13.75
CA ALA A 381 4.84 -13.35 -12.94
C ALA A 381 4.39 -12.14 -12.08
N THR A 382 3.61 -11.24 -12.68
CA THR A 382 3.08 -10.05 -12.00
C THR A 382 2.11 -10.42 -10.88
N VAL A 383 1.17 -11.33 -11.15
CA VAL A 383 0.20 -11.82 -10.16
C VAL A 383 0.91 -12.55 -9.01
N ARG A 384 1.90 -13.39 -9.32
CA ARG A 384 2.69 -14.12 -8.33
C ARG A 384 3.46 -13.20 -7.39
N LEU A 385 4.08 -12.14 -7.96
CA LEU A 385 4.80 -11.14 -7.19
C LEU A 385 3.86 -10.32 -6.30
N ALA A 386 2.71 -9.88 -6.84
CA ALA A 386 1.70 -9.14 -6.08
C ALA A 386 1.18 -9.98 -4.91
N ARG A 387 0.81 -11.25 -5.17
CA ARG A 387 0.36 -12.18 -4.14
C ARG A 387 1.37 -12.31 -3.00
N TYR A 388 2.63 -12.59 -3.31
CA TYR A 388 3.67 -12.72 -2.30
C TYR A 388 3.81 -11.45 -1.44
N ARG A 389 3.77 -10.27 -2.06
CA ARG A 389 3.90 -9.00 -1.33
C ARG A 389 2.72 -8.74 -0.39
N PHE A 390 1.49 -8.97 -0.84
CA PHE A 390 0.30 -8.73 -0.02
C PHE A 390 0.15 -9.76 1.12
N GLU A 391 0.42 -11.05 0.85
CA GLU A 391 0.36 -12.09 1.87
C GLU A 391 1.40 -11.92 2.99
N HIS A 392 2.43 -11.10 2.78
CA HIS A 392 3.46 -10.77 3.77
C HIS A 392 3.29 -9.36 4.36
N LEU A 393 2.12 -8.76 4.20
CA LEU A 393 1.78 -7.46 4.76
C LEU A 393 0.60 -7.59 5.72
N GLU A 394 0.72 -7.01 6.89
CA GLU A 394 -0.29 -7.00 7.95
C GLU A 394 -0.44 -5.59 8.52
N LEU A 395 -1.64 -5.27 9.01
CA LEU A 395 -1.91 -4.08 9.79
C LEU A 395 -2.27 -4.51 11.23
N ALA A 396 -1.39 -4.24 12.18
CA ALA A 396 -1.65 -4.43 13.60
C ALA A 396 -2.34 -3.17 14.15
N THR A 397 -3.57 -3.31 14.66
CA THR A 397 -4.35 -2.18 15.22
C THR A 397 -5.06 -2.62 16.50
N THR A 398 -5.24 -1.68 17.43
CA THR A 398 -6.00 -1.90 18.66
C THR A 398 -7.48 -1.62 18.47
N ASP A 399 -7.84 -0.61 17.67
CA ASP A 399 -9.22 -0.11 17.55
C ASP A 399 -9.86 -0.42 16.19
N GLY A 400 -9.16 -1.16 15.31
CA GLY A 400 -9.61 -1.38 13.94
C GLY A 400 -9.58 -0.10 13.09
N LEU A 401 -10.22 -0.15 11.91
CA LEU A 401 -10.39 1.00 11.01
C LEU A 401 -11.80 1.62 11.11
N ASP A 402 -12.59 1.23 12.10
CA ASP A 402 -14.00 1.60 12.18
C ASP A 402 -14.21 3.07 12.62
N ASN A 403 -13.21 3.65 13.29
CA ASN A 403 -13.22 5.04 13.72
C ASN A 403 -12.73 6.04 12.66
N VAL A 404 -12.33 5.56 11.46
CA VAL A 404 -11.89 6.44 10.39
C VAL A 404 -13.10 7.05 9.67
N LEU A 405 -13.16 8.38 9.67
CA LEU A 405 -14.23 9.14 9.00
C LEU A 405 -13.84 9.47 7.56
N ALA A 406 -14.82 9.46 6.66
CA ALA A 406 -14.62 9.92 5.30
C ALA A 406 -14.26 11.42 5.29
N ALA A 407 -13.21 11.82 4.59
CA ALA A 407 -12.88 13.23 4.43
C ALA A 407 -13.94 13.93 3.56
N ALA A 408 -14.40 15.10 3.99
CA ALA A 408 -15.37 15.89 3.23
C ALA A 408 -14.69 16.49 1.97
N GLY A 409 -15.17 16.10 0.79
CA GLY A 409 -14.91 16.78 -0.49
C GLY A 409 -13.60 16.40 -1.17
N THR A 410 -13.68 15.71 -2.29
CA THR A 410 -12.56 15.57 -3.22
C THR A 410 -12.67 16.64 -4.30
N VAL A 411 -11.68 17.53 -4.37
CA VAL A 411 -11.52 18.45 -5.50
C VAL A 411 -11.12 17.61 -6.73
N GLY A 412 -11.81 17.79 -7.85
CA GLY A 412 -11.45 17.15 -9.11
C GLY A 412 -10.04 17.57 -9.53
N VAL A 413 -9.09 16.66 -9.50
CA VAL A 413 -7.68 16.89 -9.86
C VAL A 413 -7.39 16.19 -11.17
N GLY A 414 -6.84 16.92 -12.15
CA GLY A 414 -6.39 16.35 -13.42
C GLY A 414 -5.16 15.43 -13.24
N ALA A 415 -5.04 14.41 -14.08
CA ALA A 415 -3.99 13.39 -14.05
C ALA A 415 -2.63 13.84 -14.60
N ALA A 416 -2.40 15.15 -14.78
CA ALA A 416 -1.12 15.65 -15.23
C ALA A 416 0.00 15.22 -14.27
N GLY A 417 0.91 14.38 -14.71
CA GLY A 417 2.02 13.87 -13.91
C GLY A 417 1.91 12.38 -13.50
N ASP A 418 0.78 11.71 -13.76
CA ASP A 418 0.63 10.29 -13.41
C ASP A 418 1.65 9.40 -14.16
N GLU A 419 1.96 9.70 -15.42
CA GLU A 419 2.99 8.99 -16.19
C GLU A 419 4.41 9.17 -15.60
N PHE A 420 4.68 10.33 -15.01
CA PHE A 420 5.95 10.57 -14.32
C PHE A 420 6.00 9.91 -12.93
N GLY A 421 4.84 9.72 -12.30
CA GLY A 421 4.73 9.00 -11.03
C GLY A 421 5.10 7.52 -11.15
N ASP A 422 4.79 6.89 -12.28
CA ASP A 422 5.08 5.47 -12.53
C ASP A 422 6.60 5.17 -12.64
N VAL A 423 7.41 6.13 -13.10
CA VAL A 423 8.89 5.97 -13.14
C VAL A 423 9.47 5.81 -11.74
N PHE A 424 8.81 6.40 -10.75
CA PHE A 424 9.17 6.31 -9.33
C PHE A 424 8.23 5.39 -8.56
N ASP A 425 7.65 4.39 -9.26
CA ASP A 425 6.68 3.43 -8.73
C ASP A 425 7.21 2.83 -7.43
N MET A 426 6.76 3.46 -6.36
CA MET A 426 7.14 3.04 -5.02
C MET A 426 6.25 1.87 -4.61
N PRO A 427 6.76 0.91 -3.83
CA PRO A 427 5.98 -0.26 -3.37
C PRO A 427 4.63 0.10 -2.73
N ILE A 428 4.44 1.37 -2.35
CA ILE A 428 3.21 1.89 -1.75
C ILE A 428 2.03 1.93 -2.75
N GLU A 429 2.28 2.15 -4.06
CA GLU A 429 1.18 2.18 -5.05
C GLU A 429 0.62 0.81 -5.43
N ILE A 430 1.33 -0.28 -5.13
CA ILE A 430 0.84 -1.65 -5.34
C ILE A 430 0.20 -2.20 -4.07
N ALA A 431 0.39 -1.55 -2.93
CA ALA A 431 -0.10 -2.01 -1.63
C ALA A 431 -1.12 -1.05 -0.98
N LEU A 432 -1.53 0.02 -1.67
CA LEU A 432 -2.68 0.86 -1.32
C LEU A 432 -3.41 1.25 -2.60
#